data_233eaac620b969d869a9bcf9e95527f8
#
_entry.id   233eaac620b969d869a9bcf9e95527f8
#
_cell.length_a   1.000
_cell.length_b   1.000
_cell.length_c   1.000
_cell.angle_alpha   90.00
_cell.angle_beta   90.00
_cell.angle_gamma   90.00
#
_symmetry.space_group_name_H-M   'P 1'
#
loop_
_entity.id
_entity.type
_entity.pdbx_description
1 polymer ?
#
loop_
_entity_poly.entity_id
_entity_poly.type
_entity_poly.pdbx_seq_one_letter_code
_entity_poly.pdbx_strand_id
1 'polypeptide(L)'
;MLAVKQHGFGGREQLSTCELPRPTPKEGFVLVRVAAVSIHAGDHHMLTGRPYITRLVGLNEIPGMDFSGVVEEIGPGVANFAAGDEVFGTTDTAGGAFAEYVSAPAKNIVRKPATVSWEEAACLPTSGMTALQALRLGSPVRSGQRVLINGASSGVGTFAVQLAKSMGAHVTGVCSTQNVEMVRSLGADVVVDYRTESVEAAAKADSESYDKIIDLAGRYGWRQLLMPRGSLVAVALPESECIPCVLCSIVCSPCCCCCLSQQKSHALMQAVTPADMEELAGMVTDGNLRVVLGLQLSGINEVPDALAGHSETTGQGHRKGKTVISFAAKPETMTRG
;
A
#
# COMPACT_ATOMS: atom_id res chain seq x y z
N MET A 1 -15.87 -3.81 -22.24
CA MET A 1 -15.35 -4.33 -20.97
C MET A 1 -16.09 -3.70 -19.80
N LEU A 2 -16.32 -4.45 -18.74
CA LEU A 2 -16.81 -3.87 -17.49
C LEU A 2 -15.70 -3.05 -16.82
N ALA A 3 -16.08 -1.91 -16.25
CA ALA A 3 -15.20 -1.02 -15.51
C ALA A 3 -15.96 -0.29 -14.42
N VAL A 4 -15.27 0.10 -13.35
CA VAL A 4 -15.80 1.05 -12.36
C VAL A 4 -15.49 2.46 -12.84
N LYS A 5 -16.54 3.27 -12.99
CA LYS A 5 -16.42 4.68 -13.39
C LYS A 5 -16.57 5.58 -12.19
N GLN A 6 -15.69 6.58 -12.09
CA GLN A 6 -15.77 7.64 -11.10
C GLN A 6 -16.28 8.93 -11.75
N HIS A 7 -17.37 9.49 -11.19
CA HIS A 7 -18.05 10.66 -11.75
C HIS A 7 -17.62 11.99 -11.12
N GLY A 8 -17.01 11.93 -9.95
CA GLY A 8 -16.57 13.11 -9.20
C GLY A 8 -15.79 12.70 -7.94
N PHE A 9 -15.35 13.68 -7.18
CA PHE A 9 -14.80 13.44 -5.86
C PHE A 9 -15.93 13.31 -4.83
N GLY A 10 -15.87 12.26 -3.99
CA GLY A 10 -16.90 12.03 -2.99
C GLY A 10 -16.81 10.63 -2.39
N GLY A 11 -17.96 10.04 -2.08
CA GLY A 11 -18.09 8.69 -1.56
C GLY A 11 -18.57 7.69 -2.60
N ARG A 12 -19.28 6.66 -2.09
CA ARG A 12 -19.83 5.56 -2.90
C ARG A 12 -20.74 6.04 -4.06
N GLU A 13 -21.45 7.13 -3.85
CA GLU A 13 -22.37 7.74 -4.81
C GLU A 13 -21.69 8.25 -6.09
N GLN A 14 -20.37 8.43 -6.05
CA GLN A 14 -19.56 8.85 -7.20
C GLN A 14 -19.07 7.66 -8.05
N LEU A 15 -19.42 6.44 -7.69
CA LEU A 15 -18.96 5.23 -8.35
C LEU A 15 -20.11 4.44 -8.97
N SER A 16 -19.93 4.04 -10.22
CA SER A 16 -20.84 3.10 -10.91
C SER A 16 -20.06 2.07 -11.71
N THR A 17 -20.61 0.87 -11.86
CA THR A 17 -20.09 -0.12 -12.81
C THR A 17 -20.78 0.08 -14.15
N CYS A 18 -20.01 0.14 -15.23
CA CYS A 18 -20.53 0.34 -16.57
C CYS A 18 -19.67 -0.37 -17.63
N GLU A 19 -20.24 -0.53 -18.82
CA GLU A 19 -19.50 -1.01 -19.98
C GLU A 19 -18.78 0.13 -20.67
N LEU A 20 -17.48 -0.03 -20.92
CA LEU A 20 -16.63 0.90 -21.64
C LEU A 20 -15.90 0.19 -22.80
N PRO A 21 -15.44 0.91 -23.82
CA PRO A 21 -14.57 0.34 -24.84
C PRO A 21 -13.29 -0.24 -24.20
N ARG A 22 -12.82 -1.36 -24.75
CA ARG A 22 -11.51 -1.92 -24.37
C ARG A 22 -10.41 -0.96 -24.82
N PRO A 23 -9.45 -0.58 -23.96
CA PRO A 23 -8.37 0.32 -24.35
C PRO A 23 -7.39 -0.37 -25.31
N THR A 24 -6.76 0.41 -26.18
CA THR A 24 -5.64 -0.02 -27.00
C THR A 24 -4.35 0.46 -26.36
N PRO A 25 -3.32 -0.39 -26.22
CA PRO A 25 -2.07 0.01 -25.61
C PRO A 25 -1.30 0.98 -26.50
N LYS A 26 -0.93 2.14 -25.97
CA LYS A 26 -0.08 3.13 -26.64
C LYS A 26 1.40 2.75 -26.57
N GLU A 27 2.25 3.55 -27.19
CA GLU A 27 3.71 3.34 -27.13
C GLU A 27 4.22 3.24 -25.69
N GLY A 28 5.03 2.20 -25.42
CA GLY A 28 5.58 1.88 -24.10
C GLY A 28 4.59 1.29 -23.10
N PHE A 29 3.34 0.95 -23.51
CA PHE A 29 2.31 0.36 -22.66
C PHE A 29 1.98 -1.07 -23.07
N VAL A 30 1.44 -1.81 -22.14
CA VAL A 30 0.84 -3.12 -22.37
C VAL A 30 -0.62 -3.09 -21.99
N LEU A 31 -1.45 -3.89 -22.64
CA LEU A 31 -2.82 -4.17 -22.24
C LEU A 31 -2.82 -5.47 -21.43
N VAL A 32 -3.31 -5.41 -20.21
CA VAL A 32 -3.39 -6.55 -19.32
C VAL A 32 -4.85 -6.89 -19.06
N ARG A 33 -5.22 -8.15 -19.26
CA ARG A 33 -6.48 -8.71 -18.78
C ARG A 33 -6.33 -8.97 -17.28
N VAL A 34 -7.08 -8.23 -16.48
CA VAL A 34 -6.96 -8.19 -15.02
C VAL A 34 -7.50 -9.48 -14.40
N ALA A 35 -6.72 -10.11 -13.54
CA ALA A 35 -7.10 -11.27 -12.74
C ALA A 35 -7.47 -10.87 -11.31
N ALA A 36 -6.72 -9.95 -10.71
CA ALA A 36 -7.03 -9.41 -9.39
C ALA A 36 -6.55 -7.96 -9.26
N VAL A 37 -7.23 -7.21 -8.39
CA VAL A 37 -6.88 -5.83 -8.01
C VAL A 37 -6.82 -5.72 -6.50
N SER A 38 -6.00 -4.80 -5.98
CA SER A 38 -6.00 -4.50 -4.56
C SER A 38 -6.37 -3.05 -4.29
N ILE A 39 -7.00 -2.80 -3.15
CA ILE A 39 -7.36 -1.47 -2.70
C ILE A 39 -6.40 -1.03 -1.60
N HIS A 40 -5.99 0.23 -1.67
CA HIS A 40 -5.15 0.89 -0.66
C HIS A 40 -5.63 2.32 -0.36
N ALA A 41 -5.03 2.96 0.64
CA ALA A 41 -5.43 4.31 1.05
C ALA A 41 -5.33 5.35 -0.08
N GLY A 42 -4.35 5.21 -0.99
CA GLY A 42 -4.21 6.08 -2.16
C GLY A 42 -5.44 6.07 -3.08
N ASP A 43 -6.05 4.90 -3.32
CA ASP A 43 -7.28 4.82 -4.12
C ASP A 43 -8.43 5.57 -3.45
N HIS A 44 -8.54 5.46 -2.11
CA HIS A 44 -9.54 6.19 -1.34
C HIS A 44 -9.29 7.71 -1.37
N HIS A 45 -8.03 8.15 -1.27
CA HIS A 45 -7.68 9.56 -1.42
C HIS A 45 -8.04 10.11 -2.81
N MET A 46 -7.82 9.31 -3.86
CA MET A 46 -8.20 9.67 -5.23
C MET A 46 -9.73 9.73 -5.40
N LEU A 47 -10.49 8.82 -4.75
CA LEU A 47 -11.94 8.86 -4.76
C LEU A 47 -12.46 10.12 -4.05
N THR A 48 -11.99 10.37 -2.84
CA THR A 48 -12.52 11.47 -2.01
C THR A 48 -11.97 12.84 -2.38
N GLY A 49 -10.82 12.87 -3.07
CA GLY A 49 -10.07 14.10 -3.31
C GLY A 49 -9.58 14.73 -2.01
N ARG A 50 -9.24 13.89 -1.01
CA ARG A 50 -8.70 14.34 0.29
C ARG A 50 -7.42 13.57 0.63
N PRO A 51 -6.38 14.24 1.16
CA PRO A 51 -6.29 15.70 1.33
C PRO A 51 -6.40 16.44 -0.01
N TYR A 52 -6.79 17.70 0.00
CA TYR A 52 -7.08 18.48 -1.24
C TYR A 52 -5.96 18.50 -2.28
N ILE A 53 -4.72 18.24 -1.88
CA ILE A 53 -3.59 18.12 -2.82
C ILE A 53 -3.81 17.00 -3.86
N THR A 54 -4.57 15.96 -3.53
CA THR A 54 -4.88 14.86 -4.46
C THR A 54 -5.72 15.33 -5.64
N ARG A 55 -6.49 16.42 -5.48
CA ARG A 55 -7.26 17.02 -6.57
C ARG A 55 -6.39 17.64 -7.66
N LEU A 56 -5.12 17.95 -7.36
CA LEU A 56 -4.16 18.46 -8.34
C LEU A 56 -3.75 17.37 -9.34
N VAL A 57 -3.86 16.10 -8.98
CA VAL A 57 -3.63 14.96 -9.88
C VAL A 57 -4.76 14.86 -10.92
N GLY A 58 -5.95 15.31 -10.55
CA GLY A 58 -7.15 15.23 -11.38
C GLY A 58 -8.03 14.03 -11.03
N LEU A 59 -9.15 13.95 -11.72
CA LEU A 59 -10.11 12.85 -11.56
C LEU A 59 -9.75 11.72 -12.54
N ASN A 60 -9.58 10.53 -12.02
CA ASN A 60 -9.42 9.33 -12.84
C ASN A 60 -10.82 8.83 -13.26
N GLU A 61 -11.08 8.75 -14.56
CA GLU A 61 -12.36 8.21 -15.06
C GLU A 61 -12.59 6.77 -14.57
N ILE A 62 -11.54 5.95 -14.59
CA ILE A 62 -11.51 4.61 -14.02
C ILE A 62 -10.49 4.63 -12.86
N PRO A 63 -10.92 4.47 -11.61
CA PRO A 63 -9.98 4.41 -10.48
C PRO A 63 -9.22 3.10 -10.42
N GLY A 64 -8.36 2.96 -9.38
CA GLY A 64 -7.57 1.75 -9.12
C GLY A 64 -6.17 1.81 -9.71
N MET A 65 -5.20 1.39 -8.91
CA MET A 65 -3.79 1.48 -9.28
C MET A 65 -3.14 0.11 -9.40
N ASP A 66 -3.28 -0.74 -8.40
CA ASP A 66 -2.57 -2.02 -8.27
C ASP A 66 -3.37 -3.17 -8.89
N PHE A 67 -2.69 -4.00 -9.68
CA PHE A 67 -3.31 -5.12 -10.37
C PHE A 67 -2.34 -6.28 -10.58
N SER A 68 -2.90 -7.46 -10.87
CA SER A 68 -2.24 -8.60 -11.46
C SER A 68 -3.09 -9.16 -12.60
N GLY A 69 -2.47 -9.79 -13.59
CA GLY A 69 -3.19 -10.31 -14.74
C GLY A 69 -2.29 -10.85 -15.84
N VAL A 70 -2.86 -11.08 -17.00
CA VAL A 70 -2.18 -11.63 -18.17
C VAL A 70 -2.06 -10.56 -19.25
N VAL A 71 -0.88 -10.38 -19.79
CA VAL A 71 -0.65 -9.50 -20.94
C VAL A 71 -1.45 -10.03 -22.13
N GLU A 72 -2.32 -9.19 -22.67
CA GLU A 72 -3.18 -9.51 -23.81
C GLU A 72 -2.62 -8.94 -25.11
N GLU A 73 -2.15 -7.67 -25.05
CA GLU A 73 -1.56 -6.96 -26.17
C GLU A 73 -0.37 -6.12 -25.71
N ILE A 74 0.60 -5.95 -26.59
CA ILE A 74 1.75 -5.07 -26.37
C ILE A 74 1.67 -3.86 -27.29
N GLY A 75 1.93 -2.68 -26.75
CA GLY A 75 2.04 -1.45 -27.53
C GLY A 75 3.40 -1.31 -28.22
N PRO A 76 3.52 -0.38 -29.16
CA PRO A 76 4.78 -0.11 -29.83
C PRO A 76 5.92 0.17 -28.83
N GLY A 77 7.13 -0.26 -29.15
CA GLY A 77 8.34 -0.02 -28.33
C GLY A 77 8.50 -0.93 -27.11
N VAL A 78 7.55 -1.82 -26.80
CA VAL A 78 7.68 -2.80 -25.72
C VAL A 78 8.35 -4.07 -26.25
N ALA A 79 9.51 -4.43 -25.68
CA ALA A 79 10.29 -5.60 -26.10
C ALA A 79 10.48 -6.65 -25.00
N ASN A 80 10.18 -6.29 -23.75
CA ASN A 80 10.45 -7.12 -22.58
C ASN A 80 9.26 -7.98 -22.12
N PHE A 81 8.09 -7.83 -22.77
CA PHE A 81 6.88 -8.61 -22.53
C PHE A 81 6.30 -9.17 -23.81
N ALA A 82 5.50 -10.23 -23.66
CA ALA A 82 4.75 -10.86 -24.74
C ALA A 82 3.31 -11.14 -24.30
N ALA A 83 2.39 -11.29 -25.24
CA ALA A 83 1.03 -11.77 -24.95
C ALA A 83 1.10 -13.15 -24.27
N GLY A 84 0.33 -13.34 -23.21
CA GLY A 84 0.36 -14.54 -22.37
C GLY A 84 1.26 -14.43 -21.13
N ASP A 85 2.13 -13.43 -21.02
CA ASP A 85 2.95 -13.23 -19.82
C ASP A 85 2.04 -12.93 -18.60
N GLU A 86 2.25 -13.66 -17.52
CA GLU A 86 1.64 -13.36 -16.22
C GLU A 86 2.41 -12.23 -15.53
N VAL A 87 1.70 -11.15 -15.18
CA VAL A 87 2.32 -9.92 -14.65
C VAL A 87 1.55 -9.35 -13.47
N PHE A 88 2.24 -8.49 -12.73
CA PHE A 88 1.60 -7.61 -11.74
C PHE A 88 2.32 -6.26 -11.74
N GLY A 89 1.65 -5.25 -11.21
CA GLY A 89 2.23 -3.91 -11.15
C GLY A 89 1.20 -2.85 -10.79
N THR A 90 1.52 -1.61 -11.14
CA THR A 90 0.69 -0.46 -10.83
C THR A 90 0.61 0.52 -11.99
N THR A 91 -0.56 1.14 -12.14
CA THR A 91 -0.72 2.29 -13.05
C THR A 91 -0.23 3.58 -12.42
N ASP A 92 0.24 3.54 -11.17
CA ASP A 92 0.53 4.72 -10.39
C ASP A 92 -0.71 5.63 -10.29
N THR A 93 -0.56 6.93 -10.22
CA THR A 93 -1.67 7.89 -10.10
C THR A 93 -2.56 8.00 -11.34
N ALA A 94 -2.22 7.32 -12.45
CA ALA A 94 -3.03 7.36 -13.67
C ALA A 94 -4.37 6.61 -13.56
N GLY A 95 -4.53 5.70 -12.59
CA GLY A 95 -5.74 4.90 -12.44
C GLY A 95 -5.92 3.86 -13.54
N GLY A 96 -7.10 3.27 -13.62
CA GLY A 96 -7.49 2.34 -14.69
C GLY A 96 -7.56 0.87 -14.29
N ALA A 97 -7.09 0.48 -13.10
CA ALA A 97 -7.02 -0.92 -12.71
C ALA A 97 -8.36 -1.53 -12.32
N PHE A 98 -9.35 -0.73 -11.92
CA PHE A 98 -10.68 -1.27 -11.58
C PHE A 98 -11.54 -1.48 -12.84
N ALA A 99 -11.02 -2.31 -13.75
CA ALA A 99 -11.64 -2.71 -15.00
C ALA A 99 -11.17 -4.11 -15.40
N GLU A 100 -11.89 -4.81 -16.29
CA GLU A 100 -11.48 -6.11 -16.83
C GLU A 100 -10.16 -6.06 -17.60
N TYR A 101 -9.83 -4.89 -18.16
CA TYR A 101 -8.57 -4.64 -18.87
C TYR A 101 -7.98 -3.31 -18.44
N VAL A 102 -6.67 -3.31 -18.22
CA VAL A 102 -5.91 -2.11 -17.87
C VAL A 102 -4.77 -1.89 -18.87
N SER A 103 -4.62 -0.65 -19.35
CA SER A 103 -3.45 -0.24 -20.12
C SER A 103 -2.43 0.37 -19.17
N ALA A 104 -1.32 -0.34 -18.96
CA ALA A 104 -0.28 0.03 -17.98
C ALA A 104 1.07 0.28 -18.63
N PRO A 105 1.88 1.23 -18.11
CA PRO A 105 3.24 1.42 -18.57
C PRO A 105 4.06 0.14 -18.35
N ALA A 106 4.73 -0.37 -19.39
CA ALA A 106 5.56 -1.57 -19.30
C ALA A 106 6.69 -1.47 -18.26
N LYS A 107 7.13 -0.25 -17.96
CA LYS A 107 8.14 0.03 -16.93
C LYS A 107 7.62 -0.09 -15.48
N ASN A 108 6.31 -0.17 -15.30
CA ASN A 108 5.65 -0.23 -13.98
C ASN A 108 5.12 -1.63 -13.65
N ILE A 109 5.46 -2.62 -14.45
CA ILE A 109 5.01 -4.01 -14.25
C ILE A 109 6.22 -4.96 -14.24
N VAL A 110 6.03 -6.10 -13.59
CA VAL A 110 7.01 -7.19 -13.55
C VAL A 110 6.31 -8.53 -13.76
N ARG A 111 7.07 -9.58 -14.11
CA ARG A 111 6.55 -10.93 -14.24
C ARG A 111 6.13 -11.48 -12.88
N LYS A 112 4.96 -12.09 -12.83
CA LYS A 112 4.45 -12.77 -11.65
C LYS A 112 5.12 -14.15 -11.51
N PRO A 113 5.77 -14.46 -10.38
CA PRO A 113 6.23 -15.82 -10.14
C PRO A 113 5.04 -16.81 -10.11
N ALA A 114 5.24 -18.01 -10.63
CA ALA A 114 4.18 -19.02 -10.69
C ALA A 114 3.65 -19.45 -9.30
N THR A 115 4.49 -19.34 -8.28
CA THR A 115 4.17 -19.70 -6.88
C THR A 115 3.34 -18.63 -6.15
N VAL A 116 3.28 -17.40 -6.67
CA VAL A 116 2.53 -16.29 -6.09
C VAL A 116 1.14 -16.26 -6.73
N SER A 117 0.09 -16.23 -5.92
CA SER A 117 -1.31 -16.13 -6.41
C SER A 117 -1.57 -14.75 -7.04
N TRP A 118 -2.65 -14.63 -7.81
CA TRP A 118 -3.07 -13.36 -8.39
C TRP A 118 -3.38 -12.32 -7.31
N GLU A 119 -4.04 -12.75 -6.25
CA GLU A 119 -4.43 -11.92 -5.12
C GLU A 119 -3.21 -11.39 -4.36
N GLU A 120 -2.23 -12.26 -4.10
CA GLU A 120 -0.99 -11.85 -3.43
C GLU A 120 -0.20 -10.88 -4.30
N ALA A 121 -0.04 -11.20 -5.58
CA ALA A 121 0.68 -10.37 -6.55
C ALA A 121 0.09 -8.96 -6.65
N ALA A 122 -1.25 -8.82 -6.75
CA ALA A 122 -1.93 -7.53 -6.78
C ALA A 122 -1.72 -6.70 -5.50
N CYS A 123 -1.36 -7.32 -4.38
CA CYS A 123 -1.14 -6.62 -3.11
C CYS A 123 0.28 -6.07 -2.92
N LEU A 124 1.24 -6.51 -3.72
CA LEU A 124 2.66 -6.17 -3.56
C LEU A 124 3.01 -4.73 -4.00
N PRO A 125 2.49 -4.18 -5.14
CA PRO A 125 3.02 -2.95 -5.68
C PRO A 125 3.01 -1.81 -4.67
N THR A 126 1.89 -1.12 -4.50
CA THR A 126 1.87 0.09 -3.66
C THR A 126 2.20 -0.20 -2.20
N SER A 127 1.57 -1.22 -1.60
CA SER A 127 1.73 -1.44 -0.15
C SER A 127 3.08 -2.06 0.21
N GLY A 128 3.55 -3.03 -0.56
CA GLY A 128 4.85 -3.67 -0.34
C GLY A 128 6.02 -2.70 -0.58
N MET A 129 6.01 -1.99 -1.73
CA MET A 129 7.04 -0.99 -2.03
C MET A 129 7.06 0.14 -0.98
N THR A 130 5.88 0.62 -0.54
CA THR A 130 5.81 1.64 0.51
C THR A 130 6.50 1.16 1.79
N ALA A 131 6.23 -0.07 2.23
CA ALA A 131 6.85 -0.63 3.43
C ALA A 131 8.37 -0.76 3.27
N LEU A 132 8.83 -1.32 2.15
CA LEU A 132 10.26 -1.52 1.87
C LEU A 132 11.01 -0.18 1.79
N GLN A 133 10.45 0.78 1.06
CA GLN A 133 11.04 2.11 0.89
C GLN A 133 11.03 2.91 2.21
N ALA A 134 9.98 2.77 3.04
CA ALA A 134 9.96 3.40 4.38
C ALA A 134 11.09 2.89 5.27
N LEU A 135 11.39 1.60 5.22
CA LEU A 135 12.49 1.01 5.98
C LEU A 135 13.87 1.45 5.47
N ARG A 136 13.99 1.75 4.17
CA ARG A 136 15.23 2.20 3.52
C ARG A 136 15.44 3.71 3.56
N LEU A 137 14.36 4.49 3.65
CA LEU A 137 14.42 5.97 3.57
C LEU A 137 15.21 6.58 4.73
N GLY A 138 16.07 7.52 4.41
CA GLY A 138 16.94 8.22 5.36
C GLY A 138 18.09 7.31 5.85
N SER A 139 17.92 6.64 6.97
CA SER A 139 18.88 5.65 7.47
C SER A 139 18.28 4.25 7.29
N PRO A 140 18.77 3.41 6.39
CA PRO A 140 18.28 2.04 6.24
C PRO A 140 18.35 1.27 7.55
N VAL A 141 17.31 0.50 7.85
CA VAL A 141 17.23 -0.34 9.04
C VAL A 141 18.34 -1.39 9.01
N ARG A 142 18.96 -1.63 10.16
CA ARG A 142 20.05 -2.60 10.34
C ARG A 142 19.72 -3.54 11.49
N SER A 143 20.37 -4.69 11.50
CA SER A 143 20.25 -5.67 12.59
C SER A 143 20.54 -5.03 13.95
N GLY A 144 19.71 -5.38 14.94
CA GLY A 144 19.77 -4.88 16.32
C GLY A 144 19.13 -3.51 16.54
N GLN A 145 18.70 -2.80 15.49
CA GLN A 145 18.00 -1.53 15.65
C GLN A 145 16.55 -1.73 16.12
N ARG A 146 16.03 -0.72 16.80
CA ARG A 146 14.65 -0.68 17.30
C ARG A 146 13.76 0.12 16.36
N VAL A 147 12.69 -0.52 15.87
CA VAL A 147 11.76 0.07 14.91
C VAL A 147 10.34 0.03 15.49
N LEU A 148 9.70 1.18 15.58
CA LEU A 148 8.28 1.28 15.91
C LEU A 148 7.46 1.48 14.63
N ILE A 149 6.40 0.68 14.48
CA ILE A 149 5.48 0.75 13.32
C ILE A 149 4.09 1.07 13.84
N ASN A 150 3.65 2.32 13.66
CA ASN A 150 2.29 2.75 13.98
C ASN A 150 1.35 2.39 12.82
N GLY A 151 0.28 1.63 13.11
CA GLY A 151 -0.60 1.05 12.10
C GLY A 151 -0.10 -0.31 11.58
N ALA A 152 0.54 -1.11 12.43
CA ALA A 152 1.16 -2.39 12.11
C ALA A 152 0.22 -3.43 11.48
N SER A 153 -1.11 -3.30 11.69
CA SER A 153 -2.12 -4.20 11.10
C SER A 153 -2.65 -3.75 9.75
N SER A 154 -2.27 -2.58 9.27
CA SER A 154 -2.70 -2.04 7.96
C SER A 154 -2.06 -2.82 6.78
N GLY A 155 -2.55 -2.55 5.56
CA GLY A 155 -1.98 -3.16 4.36
C GLY A 155 -0.47 -2.95 4.22
N VAL A 156 0.04 -1.74 4.48
CA VAL A 156 1.48 -1.42 4.50
C VAL A 156 2.14 -1.98 5.76
N GLY A 157 1.48 -1.85 6.92
CA GLY A 157 2.04 -2.25 8.22
C GLY A 157 2.38 -3.72 8.31
N THR A 158 1.55 -4.60 7.72
CA THR A 158 1.80 -6.05 7.71
C THR A 158 3.06 -6.43 6.93
N PHE A 159 3.39 -5.70 5.88
CA PHE A 159 4.67 -5.83 5.18
C PHE A 159 5.82 -5.24 6.00
N ALA A 160 5.63 -4.03 6.54
CA ALA A 160 6.68 -3.32 7.28
C ALA A 160 7.18 -4.11 8.50
N VAL A 161 6.29 -4.76 9.25
CA VAL A 161 6.65 -5.63 10.39
C VAL A 161 7.57 -6.77 9.93
N GLN A 162 7.16 -7.52 8.92
CA GLN A 162 7.92 -8.67 8.42
C GLN A 162 9.27 -8.27 7.82
N LEU A 163 9.28 -7.21 7.00
CA LEU A 163 10.50 -6.69 6.40
C LEU A 163 11.48 -6.14 7.44
N ALA A 164 11.00 -5.43 8.47
CA ALA A 164 11.86 -4.99 9.56
C ALA A 164 12.47 -6.18 10.33
N LYS A 165 11.67 -7.22 10.56
CA LYS A 165 12.16 -8.46 11.18
C LYS A 165 13.19 -9.18 10.33
N SER A 166 12.98 -9.30 9.02
CA SER A 166 13.96 -9.92 8.10
C SER A 166 15.30 -9.15 8.06
N MET A 167 15.26 -7.84 8.32
CA MET A 167 16.46 -6.99 8.48
C MET A 167 17.12 -7.13 9.87
N GLY A 168 16.58 -7.96 10.76
CA GLY A 168 17.12 -8.22 12.10
C GLY A 168 16.78 -7.14 13.13
N ALA A 169 15.75 -6.31 12.90
CA ALA A 169 15.32 -5.30 13.86
C ALA A 169 14.54 -5.89 15.03
N HIS A 170 14.54 -5.18 16.16
CA HIS A 170 13.55 -5.34 17.22
C HIS A 170 12.32 -4.46 16.85
N VAL A 171 11.16 -5.09 16.68
CA VAL A 171 9.96 -4.44 16.14
C VAL A 171 8.88 -4.29 17.19
N THR A 172 8.48 -3.04 17.42
CA THR A 172 7.28 -2.68 18.20
C THR A 172 6.16 -2.30 17.24
N GLY A 173 5.10 -3.11 17.20
CA GLY A 173 3.93 -2.88 16.35
C GLY A 173 2.76 -2.26 17.14
N VAL A 174 2.19 -1.17 16.64
CA VAL A 174 0.99 -0.54 17.24
C VAL A 174 -0.23 -0.89 16.40
N CYS A 175 -1.26 -1.47 17.04
CA CYS A 175 -2.50 -1.86 16.37
C CYS A 175 -3.68 -1.83 17.35
N SER A 176 -4.89 -2.20 16.90
CA SER A 176 -6.07 -2.38 17.74
C SER A 176 -6.13 -3.79 18.31
N THR A 177 -6.88 -3.97 19.42
CA THR A 177 -7.05 -5.22 20.17
C THR A 177 -7.23 -6.45 19.29
N GLN A 178 -8.15 -6.38 18.34
CA GLN A 178 -8.48 -7.51 17.44
C GLN A 178 -7.34 -7.96 16.52
N ASN A 179 -6.30 -7.14 16.37
CA ASN A 179 -5.18 -7.39 15.46
C ASN A 179 -3.88 -7.78 16.20
N VAL A 180 -3.87 -7.77 17.54
CA VAL A 180 -2.66 -8.02 18.36
C VAL A 180 -2.01 -9.35 18.00
N GLU A 181 -2.78 -10.44 18.01
CA GLU A 181 -2.26 -11.77 17.71
C GLU A 181 -1.72 -11.89 16.28
N MET A 182 -2.39 -11.26 15.32
CA MET A 182 -1.90 -11.24 13.93
C MET A 182 -0.58 -10.50 13.83
N VAL A 183 -0.45 -9.29 14.39
CA VAL A 183 0.78 -8.49 14.35
C VAL A 183 1.93 -9.23 15.04
N ARG A 184 1.65 -9.91 16.18
CA ARG A 184 2.62 -10.78 16.85
C ARG A 184 3.06 -11.94 15.96
N SER A 185 2.11 -12.59 15.27
CA SER A 185 2.42 -13.70 14.35
C SER A 185 3.23 -13.29 13.12
N LEU A 186 3.26 -11.99 12.77
CA LEU A 186 4.10 -11.44 11.71
C LEU A 186 5.54 -11.17 12.17
N GLY A 187 5.83 -11.37 13.45
CA GLY A 187 7.17 -11.27 14.02
C GLY A 187 7.44 -10.01 14.83
N ALA A 188 6.42 -9.20 15.16
CA ALA A 188 6.60 -8.10 16.11
C ALA A 188 7.01 -8.65 17.49
N ASP A 189 8.09 -8.12 18.06
CA ASP A 189 8.60 -8.51 19.36
C ASP A 189 7.71 -7.98 20.49
N VAL A 190 7.23 -6.75 20.31
CA VAL A 190 6.25 -6.08 21.19
C VAL A 190 5.07 -5.61 20.37
N VAL A 191 3.86 -5.79 20.91
CA VAL A 191 2.64 -5.28 20.29
C VAL A 191 1.90 -4.43 21.30
N VAL A 192 1.68 -3.17 20.95
CA VAL A 192 0.98 -2.17 21.74
C VAL A 192 -0.45 -2.03 21.21
N ASP A 193 -1.42 -2.28 22.09
CA ASP A 193 -2.84 -2.09 21.82
C ASP A 193 -3.28 -0.68 22.19
N TYR A 194 -3.39 0.21 21.19
CA TYR A 194 -3.77 1.61 21.43
C TYR A 194 -5.18 1.82 21.98
N ARG A 195 -6.01 0.76 22.07
CA ARG A 195 -7.35 0.84 22.65
C ARG A 195 -7.35 0.61 24.16
N THR A 196 -6.36 -0.09 24.68
CA THR A 196 -6.30 -0.50 26.08
C THR A 196 -5.19 0.19 26.86
N GLU A 197 -4.18 0.74 26.18
CA GLU A 197 -3.03 1.36 26.82
C GLU A 197 -2.54 2.63 26.10
N SER A 198 -1.79 3.46 26.82
CA SER A 198 -1.11 4.61 26.22
C SER A 198 0.06 4.12 25.37
N VAL A 199 0.04 4.44 24.08
CA VAL A 199 1.09 4.05 23.14
C VAL A 199 2.44 4.64 23.55
N GLU A 200 2.47 5.89 24.02
CA GLU A 200 3.71 6.53 24.49
C GLU A 200 4.27 5.85 25.73
N ALA A 201 3.42 5.46 26.68
CA ALA A 201 3.87 4.78 27.90
C ALA A 201 4.35 3.37 27.60
N ALA A 202 3.60 2.60 26.80
CA ALA A 202 3.98 1.25 26.39
C ALA A 202 5.24 1.24 25.54
N ALA A 203 5.37 2.16 24.59
CA ALA A 203 6.57 2.30 23.78
C ALA A 203 7.79 2.66 24.63
N LYS A 204 7.66 3.52 25.64
CA LYS A 204 8.74 3.83 26.59
C LYS A 204 9.08 2.66 27.49
N ALA A 205 8.10 1.83 27.84
CA ALA A 205 8.35 0.62 28.63
C ALA A 205 9.13 -0.45 27.85
N ASP A 206 8.89 -0.54 26.51
CA ASP A 206 9.66 -1.41 25.62
C ASP A 206 11.07 -0.88 25.37
N SER A 207 11.18 0.42 25.10
CA SER A 207 12.46 1.08 24.81
C SER A 207 12.41 2.55 25.17
N GLU A 208 13.52 3.05 25.80
CA GLU A 208 13.67 4.48 26.03
C GLU A 208 13.67 5.30 24.73
N SER A 209 14.11 4.67 23.60
CA SER A 209 14.14 5.34 22.29
C SER A 209 14.22 4.36 21.12
N TYR A 210 13.77 4.80 19.95
CA TYR A 210 13.77 4.06 18.69
C TYR A 210 14.73 4.66 17.68
N ASP A 211 15.38 3.80 16.89
CA ASP A 211 16.21 4.22 15.76
C ASP A 211 15.35 4.73 14.59
N LYS A 212 14.21 4.07 14.39
CA LYS A 212 13.27 4.45 13.34
C LYS A 212 11.81 4.30 13.80
N ILE A 213 10.98 5.25 13.41
CA ILE A 213 9.53 5.19 13.56
C ILE A 213 8.90 5.33 12.18
N ILE A 214 8.01 4.38 11.83
CA ILE A 214 7.20 4.41 10.63
C ILE A 214 5.77 4.72 11.04
N ASP A 215 5.27 5.87 10.65
CA ASP A 215 3.91 6.31 10.98
C ASP A 215 2.99 6.15 9.77
N LEU A 216 2.11 5.13 9.84
CA LEU A 216 1.12 4.81 8.82
C LEU A 216 -0.28 5.32 9.18
N ALA A 217 -0.46 5.87 10.38
CA ALA A 217 -1.76 6.30 10.89
C ALA A 217 -1.87 7.81 11.14
N GLY A 218 -0.83 8.59 10.76
CA GLY A 218 -0.86 10.06 10.79
C GLY A 218 -0.87 10.70 12.18
N ARG A 219 -0.41 10.01 13.21
CA ARG A 219 -0.29 10.56 14.57
C ARG A 219 1.05 11.27 14.73
N TYR A 220 1.00 12.58 14.97
CA TYR A 220 2.19 13.38 15.24
C TYR A 220 2.51 13.39 16.73
N GLY A 221 3.78 13.35 17.10
CA GLY A 221 4.25 13.38 18.50
C GLY A 221 5.34 12.36 18.82
N TRP A 222 5.70 11.52 17.87
CA TRP A 222 6.65 10.43 18.06
C TRP A 222 8.12 10.86 18.28
N ARG A 223 8.47 12.13 18.02
CA ARG A 223 9.88 12.60 18.11
C ARG A 223 10.50 12.37 19.48
N GLN A 224 9.71 12.45 20.55
CA GLN A 224 10.19 12.21 21.91
C GLN A 224 10.62 10.74 22.15
N LEU A 225 10.18 9.82 21.30
CA LEU A 225 10.55 8.40 21.33
C LEU A 225 11.74 8.08 20.42
N LEU A 226 12.22 9.03 19.63
CA LEU A 226 13.36 8.81 18.74
C LEU A 226 14.68 9.03 19.45
N MET A 227 15.68 8.19 19.13
CA MET A 227 17.08 8.45 19.45
C MET A 227 17.53 9.80 18.89
N PRO A 228 18.62 10.38 19.41
CA PRO A 228 19.14 11.68 18.91
C PRO A 228 19.42 11.68 17.41
N ARG A 229 19.79 10.53 16.82
CA ARG A 229 20.01 10.36 15.36
C ARG A 229 18.94 9.53 14.69
N GLY A 230 17.83 9.27 15.38
CA GLY A 230 16.71 8.48 14.85
C GLY A 230 15.96 9.17 13.72
N SER A 231 15.21 8.40 12.96
CA SER A 231 14.41 8.91 11.84
C SER A 231 12.92 8.57 11.98
N LEU A 232 12.08 9.57 11.76
CA LEU A 232 10.62 9.42 11.61
C LEU A 232 10.29 9.39 10.11
N VAL A 233 9.60 8.36 9.67
CA VAL A 233 9.07 8.26 8.31
C VAL A 233 7.54 8.35 8.38
N ALA A 234 6.99 9.48 7.93
CA ALA A 234 5.55 9.66 7.79
C ALA A 234 5.11 9.18 6.41
N VAL A 235 4.20 8.21 6.39
CA VAL A 235 3.61 7.64 5.18
C VAL A 235 2.20 8.21 4.98
N ALA A 236 1.42 8.31 6.06
CA ALA A 236 0.11 8.93 6.02
C ALA A 236 0.26 10.45 5.87
N LEU A 237 -0.45 11.02 4.89
CA LEU A 237 -0.60 12.47 4.80
C LEU A 237 -1.52 12.96 5.92
N PRO A 238 -1.23 14.14 6.52
CA PRO A 238 -2.14 14.73 7.50
C PRO A 238 -3.51 14.97 6.85
N GLU A 239 -4.57 14.60 7.55
CA GLU A 239 -5.95 14.92 7.16
C GLU A 239 -6.26 16.43 7.23
N SER A 240 -5.31 17.24 7.75
CA SER A 240 -5.48 18.67 7.83
C SER A 240 -5.65 19.23 6.42
N GLU A 241 -6.77 19.88 6.17
CA GLU A 241 -7.08 20.57 4.92
C GLU A 241 -6.15 21.77 4.62
N CYS A 242 -5.19 22.01 5.51
CA CYS A 242 -4.23 23.08 5.41
C CYS A 242 -3.10 22.72 4.44
N ILE A 243 -3.18 23.21 3.21
CA ILE A 243 -2.12 23.08 2.19
C ILE A 243 -0.75 23.47 2.73
N PRO A 244 -0.57 24.56 3.52
CA PRO A 244 0.69 24.88 4.17
C PRO A 244 1.19 23.79 5.11
N CYS A 245 0.31 23.10 5.85
CA CYS A 245 0.72 22.01 6.74
C CYS A 245 1.17 20.78 5.95
N VAL A 246 0.50 20.45 4.84
CA VAL A 246 0.89 19.38 3.93
C VAL A 246 2.21 19.72 3.23
N LEU A 247 2.35 20.93 2.70
CA LEU A 247 3.60 21.41 2.11
C LEU A 247 4.72 21.50 3.16
N CYS A 248 4.40 21.92 4.39
CA CYS A 248 5.36 21.94 5.48
C CYS A 248 5.82 20.54 5.86
N SER A 249 4.97 19.52 5.85
CA SER A 249 5.36 18.14 6.11
C SER A 249 6.21 17.55 4.96
N ILE A 250 5.96 17.96 3.72
CA ILE A 250 6.70 17.52 2.53
C ILE A 250 8.01 18.30 2.34
N VAL A 251 7.97 19.63 2.51
CA VAL A 251 9.08 20.54 2.17
C VAL A 251 9.91 20.90 3.38
N CYS A 252 9.30 21.02 4.56
CA CYS A 252 9.96 21.46 5.78
C CYS A 252 10.50 20.32 6.65
N SER A 253 10.90 19.22 6.04
CA SER A 253 11.65 18.18 6.76
C SER A 253 12.85 18.70 7.56
N PRO A 254 13.46 19.87 7.27
CA PRO A 254 14.44 20.50 8.15
C PRO A 254 14.04 21.89 8.67
N CYS A 255 12.78 22.36 8.61
CA CYS A 255 12.48 23.76 8.85
C CYS A 255 12.35 24.17 10.31
N CYS A 256 12.95 25.26 10.59
CA CYS A 256 12.88 26.29 11.64
C CYS A 256 13.09 25.91 13.11
N CYS A 257 12.45 24.87 13.66
CA CYS A 257 12.65 24.51 15.08
C CYS A 257 13.59 23.30 15.26
N CYS A 258 13.98 22.65 14.16
CA CYS A 258 14.72 21.38 14.18
C CYS A 258 16.22 21.51 13.93
N CYS A 259 16.74 22.72 13.70
CA CYS A 259 18.16 22.93 13.40
C CYS A 259 19.12 22.53 14.54
N LEU A 260 18.59 22.32 15.75
CA LEU A 260 19.34 21.82 16.90
C LEU A 260 19.13 20.32 17.16
N SER A 261 18.16 19.69 16.51
CA SER A 261 17.89 18.25 16.66
C SER A 261 18.63 17.47 15.58
N GLN A 262 19.37 16.43 15.98
CA GLN A 262 19.99 15.48 15.05
C GLN A 262 18.97 14.48 14.46
N GLN A 263 17.72 14.49 14.94
CA GLN A 263 16.64 13.65 14.47
C GLN A 263 16.17 14.08 13.08
N LYS A 264 15.89 13.11 12.21
CA LYS A 264 15.42 13.35 10.84
C LYS A 264 13.94 12.99 10.71
N SER A 265 13.17 13.80 10.00
CA SER A 265 11.81 13.48 9.59
C SER A 265 11.73 13.46 8.08
N HIS A 266 11.07 12.43 7.55
CA HIS A 266 10.89 12.21 6.13
C HIS A 266 9.40 11.99 5.83
N ALA A 267 8.87 12.67 4.83
CA ALA A 267 7.61 12.28 4.21
C ALA A 267 7.94 11.30 3.08
N LEU A 268 7.35 10.14 3.09
CA LEU A 268 7.57 9.15 2.04
C LEU A 268 6.66 9.47 0.85
N MET A 269 7.27 9.79 -0.28
CA MET A 269 6.65 9.72 -1.59
C MET A 269 7.14 8.43 -2.25
N GLN A 270 6.26 7.42 -2.33
CA GLN A 270 6.60 6.15 -2.93
C GLN A 270 6.99 6.32 -4.40
N ALA A 271 8.09 5.69 -4.81
CA ALA A 271 8.49 5.60 -6.21
C ALA A 271 8.16 4.21 -6.76
N VAL A 272 7.63 4.15 -7.98
CA VAL A 272 7.42 2.86 -8.65
C VAL A 272 8.76 2.30 -9.12
N THR A 273 9.17 1.19 -8.51
CA THR A 273 10.47 0.55 -8.73
C THR A 273 10.27 -0.93 -9.04
N PRO A 274 10.43 -1.37 -10.30
CA PRO A 274 10.32 -2.79 -10.66
C PRO A 274 11.18 -3.71 -9.81
N ALA A 275 12.42 -3.31 -9.52
CA ALA A 275 13.32 -4.09 -8.68
C ALA A 275 12.79 -4.34 -7.26
N ASP A 276 12.11 -3.35 -6.64
CA ASP A 276 11.47 -3.55 -5.35
C ASP A 276 10.30 -4.55 -5.44
N MET A 277 9.52 -4.52 -6.53
CA MET A 277 8.44 -5.48 -6.77
C MET A 277 8.97 -6.91 -6.98
N GLU A 278 10.05 -7.06 -7.74
CA GLU A 278 10.72 -8.35 -7.96
C GLU A 278 11.28 -8.90 -6.65
N GLU A 279 11.95 -8.07 -5.83
CA GLU A 279 12.46 -8.43 -4.51
C GLU A 279 11.33 -8.93 -3.60
N LEU A 280 10.24 -8.18 -3.51
CA LEU A 280 9.08 -8.56 -2.69
C LEU A 280 8.44 -9.88 -3.17
N ALA A 281 8.27 -10.05 -4.47
CA ALA A 281 7.72 -11.28 -5.04
C ALA A 281 8.66 -12.49 -4.81
N GLY A 282 9.97 -12.28 -4.88
CA GLY A 282 10.97 -13.27 -4.50
C GLY A 282 10.83 -13.69 -3.04
N MET A 283 10.71 -12.73 -2.13
CA MET A 283 10.51 -13.02 -0.69
C MET A 283 9.22 -13.80 -0.43
N VAL A 284 8.13 -13.53 -1.17
CA VAL A 284 6.89 -14.31 -1.07
C VAL A 284 7.11 -15.74 -1.59
N THR A 285 7.78 -15.88 -2.73
CA THR A 285 8.11 -17.19 -3.33
C THR A 285 8.93 -18.06 -2.37
N ASP A 286 9.88 -17.46 -1.68
CA ASP A 286 10.78 -18.14 -0.72
C ASP A 286 10.11 -18.39 0.66
N GLY A 287 8.87 -17.94 0.86
CA GLY A 287 8.15 -18.05 2.14
C GLY A 287 8.66 -17.10 3.24
N ASN A 288 9.52 -16.15 2.89
CA ASN A 288 10.10 -15.16 3.82
C ASN A 288 9.20 -13.94 4.02
N LEU A 289 8.18 -13.76 3.18
CA LEU A 289 7.19 -12.70 3.28
C LEU A 289 5.79 -13.27 3.01
N ARG A 290 4.88 -13.07 3.93
CA ARG A 290 3.47 -13.48 3.80
C ARG A 290 2.60 -12.27 3.47
N VAL A 291 1.81 -12.36 2.41
CA VAL A 291 0.77 -11.38 2.11
C VAL A 291 -0.45 -11.64 2.99
N VAL A 292 -0.81 -10.66 3.82
CA VAL A 292 -1.99 -10.77 4.70
C VAL A 292 -3.21 -10.29 3.94
N LEU A 293 -3.99 -11.23 3.40
CA LEU A 293 -5.26 -10.97 2.72
C LEU A 293 -6.36 -10.83 3.79
N GLY A 294 -6.82 -9.61 4.01
CA GLY A 294 -7.84 -9.31 5.02
C GLY A 294 -9.26 -9.48 4.48
N LEU A 295 -9.65 -8.67 3.52
CA LEU A 295 -10.94 -8.77 2.82
C LEU A 295 -10.69 -9.28 1.40
N GLN A 296 -11.31 -10.41 1.08
CA GLN A 296 -11.25 -11.03 -0.24
C GLN A 296 -12.64 -11.06 -0.85
N LEU A 297 -12.80 -10.42 -1.99
CA LEU A 297 -14.05 -10.27 -2.72
C LEU A 297 -13.90 -10.85 -4.13
N SER A 298 -15.02 -11.04 -4.83
CA SER A 298 -15.03 -11.58 -6.19
C SER A 298 -15.97 -10.78 -7.08
N GLY A 299 -15.46 -10.38 -8.24
CA GLY A 299 -16.21 -9.64 -9.25
C GLY A 299 -16.08 -8.13 -9.10
N ILE A 300 -16.07 -7.47 -10.26
CA ILE A 300 -15.86 -6.02 -10.37
C ILE A 300 -16.95 -5.19 -9.65
N ASN A 301 -18.15 -5.74 -9.51
CA ASN A 301 -19.27 -5.08 -8.85
C ASN A 301 -19.06 -4.84 -7.34
N GLU A 302 -18.12 -5.58 -6.74
CA GLU A 302 -17.75 -5.40 -5.33
C GLU A 302 -16.81 -4.20 -5.10
N VAL A 303 -16.14 -3.73 -6.15
CA VAL A 303 -15.15 -2.65 -6.06
C VAL A 303 -15.72 -1.34 -5.49
N PRO A 304 -16.89 -0.84 -5.95
CA PRO A 304 -17.42 0.43 -5.46
C PRO A 304 -17.65 0.45 -3.94
N ASP A 305 -18.22 -0.63 -3.39
CA ASP A 305 -18.51 -0.72 -1.97
C ASP A 305 -17.24 -0.97 -1.15
N ALA A 306 -16.33 -1.80 -1.67
CA ALA A 306 -15.04 -2.05 -1.05
C ALA A 306 -14.17 -0.79 -0.98
N LEU A 307 -14.15 0.02 -2.05
CA LEU A 307 -13.39 1.27 -2.13
C LEU A 307 -13.97 2.33 -1.19
N ALA A 308 -15.28 2.55 -1.23
CA ALA A 308 -15.95 3.51 -0.34
C ALA A 308 -15.82 3.12 1.13
N GLY A 309 -15.90 1.84 1.45
CA GLY A 309 -15.71 1.33 2.81
C GLY A 309 -14.25 1.28 3.27
N HIS A 310 -13.29 1.69 2.45
CA HIS A 310 -11.86 1.69 2.82
C HIS A 310 -11.47 2.89 3.70
N SER A 311 -12.40 3.81 3.99
CA SER A 311 -12.15 4.97 4.85
C SER A 311 -11.70 4.56 6.25
N GLU A 312 -10.57 5.08 6.69
CA GLU A 312 -10.09 4.95 8.07
C GLU A 312 -10.99 5.71 9.07
N THR A 313 -11.79 6.66 8.57
CA THR A 313 -12.60 7.59 9.37
C THR A 313 -13.99 7.08 9.74
N THR A 314 -14.51 6.04 9.08
CA THR A 314 -15.90 5.60 9.29
C THR A 314 -16.13 4.70 10.53
N GLY A 315 -15.11 4.42 11.33
CA GLY A 315 -15.28 3.67 12.59
C GLY A 315 -15.72 2.20 12.44
N GLN A 316 -15.98 1.74 11.24
CA GLN A 316 -16.29 0.35 10.95
C GLN A 316 -15.02 -0.46 10.83
N GLY A 317 -14.59 -1.01 11.95
CA GLY A 317 -13.59 -2.06 12.12
C GLY A 317 -12.30 -1.86 11.32
N HIS A 318 -11.22 -1.52 12.02
CA HIS A 318 -9.87 -1.47 11.43
C HIS A 318 -9.59 -2.73 10.63
N ARG A 319 -9.49 -2.59 9.30
CA ARG A 319 -9.28 -3.72 8.41
C ARG A 319 -7.92 -4.35 8.69
N LYS A 320 -7.89 -5.67 8.61
CA LYS A 320 -6.71 -6.49 8.78
C LYS A 320 -6.07 -6.70 7.41
N GLY A 321 -4.82 -6.28 7.22
CA GLY A 321 -4.09 -6.53 5.97
C GLY A 321 -4.66 -5.83 4.74
N LYS A 322 -4.61 -6.50 3.60
CA LYS A 322 -5.01 -5.99 2.29
C LYS A 322 -6.44 -6.36 1.91
N THR A 323 -7.12 -5.45 1.23
CA THR A 323 -8.36 -5.74 0.50
C THR A 323 -8.01 -6.09 -0.93
N VAL A 324 -8.50 -7.22 -1.42
CA VAL A 324 -8.27 -7.72 -2.78
C VAL A 324 -9.58 -8.18 -3.41
N ILE A 325 -9.73 -7.94 -4.70
CA ILE A 325 -10.88 -8.36 -5.48
C ILE A 325 -10.39 -9.17 -6.67
N SER A 326 -10.82 -10.43 -6.76
CA SER A 326 -10.51 -11.32 -7.88
C SER A 326 -11.55 -11.13 -8.99
N PHE A 327 -11.09 -10.92 -10.22
CA PHE A 327 -11.95 -10.84 -11.40
C PHE A 327 -12.01 -12.15 -12.17
N ALA A 328 -11.03 -13.02 -11.99
CA ALA A 328 -11.07 -14.37 -12.55
C ALA A 328 -12.22 -15.15 -11.89
N ALA A 329 -13.05 -15.80 -12.71
CA ALA A 329 -13.96 -16.82 -12.21
C ALA A 329 -13.11 -17.85 -11.45
N LYS A 330 -13.48 -18.15 -10.19
CA LYS A 330 -12.87 -19.30 -9.49
C LYS A 330 -12.96 -20.49 -10.44
N PRO A 331 -11.88 -21.25 -10.68
CA PRO A 331 -11.99 -22.48 -11.45
C PRO A 331 -13.10 -23.30 -10.79
N GLU A 332 -14.14 -23.61 -11.56
CA GLU A 332 -15.16 -24.53 -11.11
C GLU A 332 -14.42 -25.78 -10.63
N THR A 333 -14.60 -26.14 -9.37
CA THR A 333 -14.13 -27.42 -8.85
C THR A 333 -14.74 -28.48 -9.77
N MET A 334 -13.93 -29.01 -10.68
CA MET A 334 -14.33 -30.19 -11.44
C MET A 334 -14.68 -31.25 -10.41
N THR A 335 -15.95 -31.38 -10.11
CA THR A 335 -16.50 -32.59 -9.49
C THR A 335 -16.24 -33.70 -10.49
N ARG A 336 -15.16 -34.47 -10.26
CA ARG A 336 -14.99 -35.76 -10.94
C ARG A 336 -16.18 -36.64 -10.54
N GLY A 337 -17.09 -36.79 -11.48
CA GLY A 337 -18.08 -37.86 -11.45
C GLY A 337 -17.44 -39.22 -11.75
#